data_b0ce1281b953e5109f5580e0655e349e
#
_entry.id   b0ce1281b953e5109f5580e0655e349e
#
_cell.length_a   1.000
_cell.length_b   1.000
_cell.length_c   1.000
_cell.angle_alpha   90.00
_cell.angle_beta   90.00
_cell.angle_gamma   90.00
#
_symmetry.space_group_name_H-M   'P 1'
#
loop_
_entity.id
_entity.type
_entity.pdbx_description
1 polymer ?
#
loop_
_entity_poly.entity_id
_entity_poly.type
_entity_poly.pdbx_seq_one_letter_code
_entity_poly.pdbx_strand_id
1 'polypeptide(L)'
;IEEIGRRIALGDFKELNLIVKGDVDGSIEALADSLLKLSSEKIQVINPANEELVGHVSAGTKTDIDKAVKAANQAFTTYQHTSKDDRIELLKNVIGEYENRYDDFVKTITEEMGAPIWLSEKAQASTGIKNLHETLDALQDYQFEKKEGDYTLIREPIGVIGMITPWNWPMNQITTKVSAALAAGCTMVLKPSEISPYCAMLLAEVFDAAGVPDGVFNVVNGYGPTVGAALSDHPDVAMMSFTGSTRAGIAVAQASAVSVKRVHQELGGKSSNIILDDVADLEKSVKGGAGHCFLNSGQSCNAPTKMLVSANNYEKAVEVAAQTANSTTVGDPQGEFRIGPIANKAQYEKILRMIEIGIEEGATLVAGGVEKPEGYDKGYYVKPTVFANVTSDMTIAKEEIFGPVLSIIKYDSEDEAIHIANDTEYGLAGYVQGEISHANEVARKIRAGQVIINGGARGTGAPFGGYKSSGNGREHGVHGLEECLETKAVITP
;
A
#
# COMPACT_ATOMS: atom_id res chain seq x y z
N ILE A 1 -32.09 1.47 8.85
CA ILE A 1 -30.72 1.00 8.60
C ILE A 1 -30.58 0.63 7.12
N GLU A 2 -31.43 -0.23 6.56
CA GLU A 2 -31.41 -0.57 5.11
C GLU A 2 -31.53 0.64 4.17
N GLU A 3 -32.31 1.65 4.54
CA GLU A 3 -32.48 2.89 3.76
C GLU A 3 -31.21 3.78 3.81
N ILE A 4 -30.47 3.77 4.91
CA ILE A 4 -29.22 4.51 5.08
C ILE A 4 -28.12 3.84 4.24
N GLY A 5 -27.98 2.53 4.28
CA GLY A 5 -27.03 1.78 3.45
C GLY A 5 -27.29 1.96 1.94
N ARG A 6 -28.57 2.00 1.54
CA ARG A 6 -28.97 2.19 0.14
C ARG A 6 -28.68 3.61 -0.37
N ARG A 7 -28.74 4.64 0.49
CA ARG A 7 -28.41 6.03 0.14
C ARG A 7 -26.91 6.29 0.09
N ILE A 8 -26.12 5.59 0.92
CA ILE A 8 -24.65 5.60 0.86
C ILE A 8 -24.19 5.04 -0.49
N ALA A 9 -24.79 3.94 -0.94
CA ALA A 9 -24.47 3.31 -2.23
C ALA A 9 -24.88 4.13 -3.48
N LEU A 10 -25.76 5.13 -3.34
CA LEU A 10 -26.28 5.91 -4.45
C LEU A 10 -25.69 7.33 -4.56
N GLY A 11 -24.72 7.70 -3.70
CA GLY A 11 -24.05 9.01 -3.78
C GLY A 11 -24.94 10.24 -3.53
N ASP A 12 -26.12 10.07 -2.96
CA ASP A 12 -27.15 11.12 -2.86
C ASP A 12 -27.18 11.77 -1.45
N PHE A 13 -26.00 12.22 -0.95
CA PHE A 13 -25.89 12.92 0.31
C PHE A 13 -25.73 14.42 0.10
N LYS A 14 -26.82 15.18 0.24
CA LYS A 14 -26.71 16.63 0.48
C LYS A 14 -26.71 16.99 1.97
N GLU A 15 -27.37 16.24 2.83
CA GLU A 15 -27.33 16.36 4.30
C GLU A 15 -27.90 15.09 4.95
N LEU A 16 -27.24 14.54 5.98
CA LEU A 16 -27.77 13.46 6.81
C LEU A 16 -28.48 14.06 8.03
N ASN A 17 -29.79 14.21 7.97
CA ASN A 17 -30.60 14.53 9.15
C ASN A 17 -30.96 13.23 9.87
N LEU A 18 -30.16 12.88 10.89
CA LEU A 18 -30.43 11.73 11.75
C LEU A 18 -31.56 12.08 12.73
N ILE A 19 -32.73 11.45 12.57
CA ILE A 19 -33.77 11.47 13.59
C ILE A 19 -33.56 10.25 14.49
N VAL A 20 -33.05 10.50 15.70
CA VAL A 20 -32.88 9.47 16.71
C VAL A 20 -34.17 9.36 17.53
N LYS A 21 -34.84 8.21 17.51
CA LYS A 21 -35.95 7.87 18.41
C LYS A 21 -35.44 6.90 19.46
N GLY A 22 -35.52 7.29 20.71
CA GLY A 22 -35.23 6.42 21.87
C GLY A 22 -36.41 6.40 22.83
N ASP A 23 -36.56 5.29 23.54
CA ASP A 23 -37.67 5.07 24.45
C ASP A 23 -37.46 5.69 25.86
N VAL A 24 -36.34 6.37 26.10
CA VAL A 24 -35.98 7.00 27.39
C VAL A 24 -35.23 8.31 27.16
N ASP A 25 -35.72 9.40 27.75
CA ASP A 25 -35.21 10.77 27.56
C ASP A 25 -33.68 10.94 27.79
N GLY A 26 -33.10 10.26 28.75
CA GLY A 26 -31.66 10.30 29.04
C GLY A 26 -30.78 9.66 27.95
N SER A 27 -31.31 8.72 27.17
CA SER A 27 -30.58 8.07 26.06
C SER A 27 -30.52 8.95 24.81
N ILE A 28 -31.52 9.79 24.60
CA ILE A 28 -31.61 10.72 23.48
C ILE A 28 -30.65 11.88 23.67
N GLU A 29 -30.54 12.44 24.88
CA GLU A 29 -29.58 13.49 25.21
C GLU A 29 -28.13 12.99 25.11
N ALA A 30 -27.83 11.80 25.62
CA ALA A 30 -26.50 11.19 25.54
C ALA A 30 -26.10 10.88 24.10
N LEU A 31 -27.06 10.50 23.24
CA LEU A 31 -26.82 10.24 21.82
C LEU A 31 -26.73 11.53 21.02
N ALA A 32 -27.56 12.54 21.30
CA ALA A 32 -27.48 13.88 20.73
C ALA A 32 -26.15 14.56 21.10
N ASP A 33 -25.74 14.48 22.36
CA ASP A 33 -24.42 14.96 22.85
C ASP A 33 -23.25 14.20 22.19
N SER A 34 -23.42 12.92 21.92
CA SER A 34 -22.41 12.12 21.20
C SER A 34 -22.34 12.50 19.72
N LEU A 35 -23.47 12.80 19.08
CA LEU A 35 -23.56 13.27 17.70
C LEU A 35 -23.07 14.72 17.55
N LEU A 36 -23.34 15.58 18.54
CA LEU A 36 -22.82 16.96 18.59
C LEU A 36 -21.29 17.01 18.87
N LYS A 37 -20.75 15.99 19.49
CA LYS A 37 -19.30 15.79 19.72
C LYS A 37 -18.59 15.10 18.54
N LEU A 38 -19.29 14.68 17.49
CA LEU A 38 -18.68 14.30 16.23
C LEU A 38 -17.96 15.52 15.66
N SER A 39 -16.69 15.36 15.28
CA SER A 39 -15.88 16.41 14.68
C SER A 39 -16.68 17.12 13.60
N SER A 40 -16.81 18.44 13.72
CA SER A 40 -17.42 19.27 12.67
C SER A 40 -16.51 19.39 11.43
N GLU A 41 -15.26 18.97 11.54
CA GLU A 41 -14.30 18.98 10.44
C GLU A 41 -14.55 17.79 9.51
N LYS A 42 -14.62 18.10 8.21
CA LYS A 42 -14.83 17.12 7.14
C LYS A 42 -13.63 17.08 6.22
N ILE A 43 -13.20 15.87 5.88
CA ILE A 43 -12.19 15.62 4.85
C ILE A 43 -12.90 15.51 3.52
N GLN A 44 -12.47 16.27 2.53
CA GLN A 44 -12.94 16.18 1.16
C GLN A 44 -12.24 15.05 0.43
N VAL A 45 -13.00 14.19 -0.24
CA VAL A 45 -12.48 13.18 -1.16
C VAL A 45 -12.66 13.70 -2.57
N ILE A 46 -11.57 13.85 -3.30
CA ILE A 46 -11.54 14.49 -4.63
C ILE A 46 -11.25 13.42 -5.68
N ASN A 47 -12.03 13.42 -6.75
CA ASN A 47 -11.73 12.61 -7.93
C ASN A 47 -10.53 13.23 -8.67
N PRO A 48 -9.38 12.52 -8.74
CA PRO A 48 -8.17 13.08 -9.34
C PRO A 48 -8.26 13.25 -10.88
N ALA A 49 -9.25 12.63 -11.52
CA ALA A 49 -9.42 12.71 -12.96
C ALA A 49 -10.00 14.04 -13.44
N ASN A 50 -10.85 14.68 -12.61
CA ASN A 50 -11.56 15.91 -12.96
C ASN A 50 -11.51 17.01 -11.88
N GLU A 51 -10.87 16.71 -10.73
CA GLU A 51 -10.75 17.60 -9.56
C GLU A 51 -12.09 17.89 -8.88
N GLU A 52 -13.12 17.09 -9.14
CA GLU A 52 -14.44 17.27 -8.55
C GLU A 52 -14.54 16.55 -7.18
N LEU A 53 -15.42 17.10 -6.35
CA LEU A 53 -15.72 16.53 -5.05
C LEU A 53 -16.53 15.24 -5.21
N VAL A 54 -15.98 14.10 -4.79
CA VAL A 54 -16.71 12.82 -4.68
C VAL A 54 -17.61 12.83 -3.46
N GLY A 55 -17.11 13.31 -2.33
CA GLY A 55 -17.85 13.39 -1.08
C GLY A 55 -16.95 13.74 0.10
N HIS A 56 -17.43 13.43 1.30
CA HIS A 56 -16.75 13.78 2.53
C HIS A 56 -16.69 12.60 3.50
N VAL A 57 -15.65 12.54 4.31
CA VAL A 57 -15.60 11.71 5.53
C VAL A 57 -15.35 12.61 6.74
N SER A 58 -15.79 12.18 7.92
CA SER A 58 -15.51 12.90 9.16
C SER A 58 -14.03 12.83 9.50
N ALA A 59 -13.43 13.95 9.89
CA ALA A 59 -12.09 13.98 10.44
C ALA A 59 -12.14 13.54 11.91
N GLY A 60 -11.58 12.38 12.20
CA GLY A 60 -11.43 11.87 13.56
C GLY A 60 -10.46 12.70 14.41
N THR A 61 -10.56 12.52 15.69
CA THR A 61 -9.75 13.18 16.72
C THR A 61 -8.99 12.16 17.57
N LYS A 62 -8.13 12.65 18.49
CA LYS A 62 -7.52 11.79 19.50
C LYS A 62 -8.57 11.03 20.32
N THR A 63 -9.67 11.68 20.68
CA THR A 63 -10.77 11.06 21.45
C THR A 63 -11.40 9.89 20.69
N ASP A 64 -11.47 9.94 19.37
CA ASP A 64 -12.00 8.86 18.56
C ASP A 64 -11.01 7.68 18.49
N ILE A 65 -9.71 7.95 18.47
CA ILE A 65 -8.68 6.92 18.65
C ILE A 65 -8.79 6.27 20.03
N ASP A 66 -8.93 7.06 21.12
CA ASP A 66 -9.07 6.51 22.48
C ASP A 66 -10.29 5.57 22.57
N LYS A 67 -11.43 5.92 21.94
CA LYS A 67 -12.62 5.07 21.86
C LYS A 67 -12.38 3.80 21.05
N ALA A 68 -11.79 3.91 19.86
CA ALA A 68 -11.51 2.78 18.98
C ALA A 68 -10.52 1.78 19.62
N VAL A 69 -9.45 2.28 20.24
CA VAL A 69 -8.49 1.43 20.95
C VAL A 69 -9.14 0.77 22.16
N LYS A 70 -9.99 1.48 22.91
CA LYS A 70 -10.75 0.90 24.02
C LYS A 70 -11.66 -0.25 23.55
N ALA A 71 -12.39 -0.06 22.44
CA ALA A 71 -13.23 -1.10 21.84
C ALA A 71 -12.40 -2.30 21.41
N ALA A 72 -11.25 -2.06 20.74
CA ALA A 72 -10.34 -3.11 20.31
C ALA A 72 -9.76 -3.90 21.50
N ASN A 73 -9.35 -3.23 22.59
CA ASN A 73 -8.86 -3.91 23.79
C ASN A 73 -9.97 -4.76 24.46
N GLN A 74 -11.18 -4.25 24.50
CA GLN A 74 -12.32 -5.01 25.04
C GLN A 74 -12.60 -6.26 24.19
N ALA A 75 -12.62 -6.15 22.87
CA ALA A 75 -12.80 -7.29 21.97
C ALA A 75 -11.64 -8.29 22.06
N PHE A 76 -10.41 -7.82 22.25
CA PHE A 76 -9.23 -8.67 22.39
C PHE A 76 -9.35 -9.67 23.52
N THR A 77 -10.00 -9.31 24.63
CA THR A 77 -10.17 -10.21 25.78
C THR A 77 -10.84 -11.55 25.43
N THR A 78 -11.64 -11.58 24.39
CA THR A 78 -12.33 -12.79 23.89
C THR A 78 -11.73 -13.30 22.59
N TYR A 79 -11.45 -12.41 21.64
CA TYR A 79 -11.01 -12.78 20.29
C TYR A 79 -9.66 -13.52 20.29
N GLN A 80 -8.71 -13.15 21.15
CA GLN A 80 -7.44 -13.85 21.30
C GLN A 80 -7.56 -15.34 21.63
N HIS A 81 -8.69 -15.76 22.18
CA HIS A 81 -8.96 -17.15 22.58
C HIS A 81 -9.78 -17.95 21.56
N THR A 82 -10.13 -17.34 20.41
CA THR A 82 -10.77 -18.06 19.32
C THR A 82 -9.86 -19.16 18.79
N SER A 83 -10.45 -20.28 18.40
CA SER A 83 -9.69 -21.37 17.82
C SER A 83 -9.15 -21.02 16.43
N LYS A 84 -8.15 -21.76 15.96
CA LYS A 84 -7.68 -21.64 14.57
C LYS A 84 -8.82 -21.88 13.57
N ASP A 85 -9.68 -22.86 13.83
CA ASP A 85 -10.80 -23.20 12.95
C ASP A 85 -11.85 -22.09 12.89
N ASP A 86 -12.17 -21.43 14.02
CA ASP A 86 -13.07 -20.28 14.04
C ASP A 86 -12.52 -19.14 13.15
N ARG A 87 -11.21 -18.87 13.22
CA ARG A 87 -10.56 -17.83 12.41
C ARG A 87 -10.47 -18.20 10.94
N ILE A 88 -10.29 -19.48 10.60
CA ILE A 88 -10.36 -19.99 9.24
C ILE A 88 -11.76 -19.77 8.66
N GLU A 89 -12.80 -20.10 9.41
CA GLU A 89 -14.18 -19.90 8.97
C GLU A 89 -14.52 -18.42 8.80
N LEU A 90 -14.08 -17.59 9.74
CA LEU A 90 -14.26 -16.13 9.65
C LEU A 90 -13.58 -15.54 8.39
N LEU A 91 -12.35 -15.96 8.09
CA LEU A 91 -11.65 -15.51 6.88
C LEU A 91 -12.37 -15.96 5.61
N LYS A 92 -12.95 -17.17 5.57
CA LYS A 92 -13.76 -17.63 4.43
C LYS A 92 -15.01 -16.76 4.24
N ASN A 93 -15.67 -16.40 5.33
CA ASN A 93 -16.83 -15.51 5.28
C ASN A 93 -16.44 -14.12 4.76
N VAL A 94 -15.32 -13.57 5.25
CA VAL A 94 -14.79 -12.28 4.75
C VAL A 94 -14.46 -12.35 3.24
N ILE A 95 -13.86 -13.44 2.77
CA ILE A 95 -13.59 -13.65 1.34
C ILE A 95 -14.91 -13.67 0.56
N GLY A 96 -15.92 -14.42 0.98
CA GLY A 96 -17.21 -14.49 0.32
C GLY A 96 -17.91 -13.13 0.25
N GLU A 97 -17.91 -12.36 1.34
CA GLU A 97 -18.49 -11.00 1.34
C GLU A 97 -17.68 -10.00 0.52
N TYR A 98 -16.35 -10.14 0.47
CA TYR A 98 -15.51 -9.33 -0.42
C TYR A 98 -15.85 -9.61 -1.89
N GLU A 99 -16.02 -10.89 -2.28
CA GLU A 99 -16.43 -11.30 -3.63
C GLU A 99 -17.80 -10.72 -4.00
N ASN A 100 -18.77 -10.74 -3.08
CA ASN A 100 -20.09 -10.14 -3.27
C ASN A 100 -20.04 -8.63 -3.54
N ARG A 101 -19.02 -7.93 -3.01
CA ARG A 101 -18.84 -6.48 -3.13
C ARG A 101 -17.69 -6.10 -4.08
N TYR A 102 -17.18 -7.05 -4.89
CA TYR A 102 -16.00 -6.86 -5.73
C TYR A 102 -16.13 -5.67 -6.69
N ASP A 103 -17.25 -5.55 -7.38
CA ASP A 103 -17.51 -4.45 -8.31
C ASP A 103 -17.60 -3.08 -7.61
N ASP A 104 -18.03 -3.05 -6.36
CA ASP A 104 -18.06 -1.83 -5.55
C ASP A 104 -16.64 -1.37 -5.24
N PHE A 105 -15.73 -2.29 -4.87
CA PHE A 105 -14.31 -1.96 -4.70
C PHE A 105 -13.69 -1.44 -5.99
N VAL A 106 -13.95 -2.08 -7.13
CA VAL A 106 -13.45 -1.63 -8.44
C VAL A 106 -13.85 -0.20 -8.74
N LYS A 107 -15.13 0.14 -8.58
CA LYS A 107 -15.67 1.50 -8.80
C LYS A 107 -15.06 2.50 -7.83
N THR A 108 -15.03 2.16 -6.54
CA THR A 108 -14.52 3.04 -5.47
C THR A 108 -13.06 3.38 -5.71
N ILE A 109 -12.21 2.39 -6.01
CA ILE A 109 -10.78 2.61 -6.32
C ILE A 109 -10.62 3.54 -7.53
N THR A 110 -11.38 3.30 -8.59
CA THR A 110 -11.32 4.13 -9.80
C THR A 110 -11.70 5.58 -9.51
N GLU A 111 -12.69 5.80 -8.66
CA GLU A 111 -13.21 7.13 -8.36
C GLU A 111 -12.31 7.91 -7.38
N GLU A 112 -11.89 7.30 -6.24
CA GLU A 112 -11.13 8.02 -5.21
C GLU A 112 -9.63 8.07 -5.48
N MET A 113 -9.06 7.08 -6.21
CA MET A 113 -7.61 6.98 -6.47
C MET A 113 -7.24 7.30 -7.92
N GLY A 114 -8.18 7.19 -8.86
CA GLY A 114 -7.96 7.47 -10.28
C GLY A 114 -7.29 6.33 -11.05
N ALA A 115 -7.26 5.11 -10.50
CA ALA A 115 -6.77 3.95 -11.26
C ALA A 115 -7.72 3.65 -12.41
N PRO A 116 -7.20 3.38 -13.65
CA PRO A 116 -8.03 2.93 -14.76
C PRO A 116 -8.88 1.73 -14.38
N ILE A 117 -10.13 1.71 -14.83
CA ILE A 117 -11.10 0.65 -14.47
C ILE A 117 -10.56 -0.76 -14.69
N TRP A 118 -9.81 -0.99 -15.78
CA TRP A 118 -9.16 -2.27 -16.03
C TRP A 118 -8.12 -2.65 -14.97
N LEU A 119 -7.38 -1.65 -14.44
CA LEU A 119 -6.37 -1.86 -13.39
C LEU A 119 -7.05 -2.07 -12.04
N SER A 120 -8.11 -1.31 -11.76
CA SER A 120 -8.93 -1.48 -10.56
C SER A 120 -9.51 -2.88 -10.49
N GLU A 121 -10.07 -3.39 -11.60
CA GLU A 121 -10.62 -4.74 -11.70
C GLU A 121 -9.53 -5.83 -11.62
N LYS A 122 -8.51 -5.76 -12.51
CA LYS A 122 -7.58 -6.89 -12.70
C LYS A 122 -6.40 -6.92 -11.74
N ALA A 123 -6.13 -5.81 -11.04
CA ALA A 123 -4.99 -5.71 -10.15
C ALA A 123 -5.35 -5.17 -8.77
N GLN A 124 -5.93 -3.98 -8.66
CA GLN A 124 -6.13 -3.30 -7.38
C GLN A 124 -7.09 -4.08 -6.44
N ALA A 125 -8.35 -4.31 -6.86
CA ALA A 125 -9.31 -5.07 -6.08
C ALA A 125 -8.93 -6.55 -5.98
N SER A 126 -8.41 -7.13 -7.07
CA SER A 126 -7.99 -8.55 -7.08
C SER A 126 -6.82 -8.84 -6.15
N THR A 127 -5.91 -7.89 -5.92
CA THR A 127 -4.83 -8.07 -4.95
C THR A 127 -5.38 -8.10 -3.52
N GLY A 128 -6.43 -7.32 -3.23
CA GLY A 128 -7.11 -7.36 -1.94
C GLY A 128 -7.60 -8.75 -1.59
N ILE A 129 -8.32 -9.39 -2.50
CA ILE A 129 -8.85 -10.75 -2.26
C ILE A 129 -7.74 -11.81 -2.25
N LYS A 130 -6.70 -11.66 -3.08
CA LYS A 130 -5.55 -12.57 -3.06
C LYS A 130 -4.84 -12.57 -1.71
N ASN A 131 -4.67 -11.43 -1.07
CA ASN A 131 -4.07 -11.35 0.25
C ASN A 131 -4.88 -12.10 1.31
N LEU A 132 -6.22 -12.04 1.24
CA LEU A 132 -7.09 -12.82 2.12
C LEU A 132 -6.90 -14.32 1.92
N HIS A 133 -6.84 -14.78 0.67
CA HIS A 133 -6.56 -16.19 0.35
C HIS A 133 -5.15 -16.62 0.79
N GLU A 134 -4.12 -15.84 0.51
CA GLU A 134 -2.74 -16.14 0.94
C GLU A 134 -2.64 -16.28 2.46
N THR A 135 -3.37 -15.45 3.19
CA THR A 135 -3.42 -15.54 4.66
C THR A 135 -4.21 -16.76 5.13
N LEU A 136 -5.31 -17.08 4.47
CA LEU A 136 -6.10 -18.30 4.77
C LEU A 136 -5.26 -19.56 4.57
N ASP A 137 -4.53 -19.65 3.45
CA ASP A 137 -3.64 -20.78 3.17
C ASP A 137 -2.53 -20.89 4.22
N ALA A 138 -1.90 -19.76 4.56
CA ALA A 138 -0.88 -19.73 5.61
C ALA A 138 -1.44 -20.18 6.97
N LEU A 139 -2.65 -19.74 7.34
CA LEU A 139 -3.28 -20.08 8.61
C LEU A 139 -3.64 -21.58 8.70
N GLN A 140 -4.11 -22.17 7.59
CA GLN A 140 -4.49 -23.60 7.56
C GLN A 140 -3.33 -24.51 7.98
N ASP A 141 -2.12 -24.20 7.54
CA ASP A 141 -0.92 -25.00 7.80
C ASP A 141 -0.16 -24.54 9.05
N TYR A 142 -0.52 -23.38 9.64
CA TYR A 142 0.25 -22.78 10.74
C TYR A 142 0.06 -23.53 12.05
N GLN A 143 1.19 -23.74 12.77
CA GLN A 143 1.23 -24.37 14.10
C GLN A 143 1.53 -23.29 15.15
N PHE A 144 0.53 -22.93 15.94
CA PHE A 144 0.69 -21.97 17.05
C PHE A 144 1.47 -22.54 18.24
N GLU A 145 1.55 -23.86 18.34
CA GLU A 145 2.34 -24.57 19.35
C GLU A 145 3.23 -25.62 18.70
N LYS A 146 4.50 -25.66 19.09
CA LYS A 146 5.48 -26.63 18.59
C LYS A 146 6.41 -27.08 19.70
N LYS A 147 6.52 -28.40 19.90
CA LYS A 147 7.54 -28.96 20.79
C LYS A 147 8.91 -28.88 20.13
N GLU A 148 9.86 -28.24 20.79
CA GLU A 148 11.24 -28.11 20.34
C GLU A 148 12.20 -28.56 21.46
N GLY A 149 12.70 -29.80 21.35
CA GLY A 149 13.57 -30.36 22.41
C GLY A 149 12.82 -30.47 23.75
N ASP A 150 13.30 -29.76 24.75
CA ASP A 150 12.80 -29.76 26.14
C ASP A 150 11.85 -28.59 26.46
N TYR A 151 11.49 -27.75 25.47
CA TYR A 151 10.51 -26.70 25.64
C TYR A 151 9.40 -26.74 24.58
N THR A 152 8.31 -26.07 24.86
CA THR A 152 7.23 -25.83 23.91
C THR A 152 7.27 -24.36 23.47
N LEU A 153 7.41 -24.13 22.17
CA LEU A 153 7.29 -22.82 21.58
C LEU A 153 5.81 -22.51 21.34
N ILE A 154 5.33 -21.41 21.90
CA ILE A 154 3.94 -20.93 21.72
C ILE A 154 3.98 -19.60 20.96
N ARG A 155 3.08 -19.45 19.98
CA ARG A 155 2.85 -18.22 19.23
C ARG A 155 1.50 -17.65 19.63
N GLU A 156 1.50 -16.44 20.22
CA GLU A 156 0.32 -15.81 20.78
C GLU A 156 0.03 -14.48 20.07
N PRO A 157 -1.24 -14.03 19.95
CA PRO A 157 -1.57 -12.71 19.39
C PRO A 157 -0.85 -11.60 20.17
N ILE A 158 -0.26 -10.64 19.43
CA ILE A 158 0.49 -9.54 20.08
C ILE A 158 -0.42 -8.57 20.85
N GLY A 159 -1.70 -8.45 20.49
CA GLY A 159 -2.64 -7.52 21.12
C GLY A 159 -3.39 -6.65 20.11
N VAL A 160 -3.61 -5.38 20.47
CA VAL A 160 -4.20 -4.39 19.57
C VAL A 160 -3.16 -3.86 18.62
N ILE A 161 -3.45 -3.92 17.31
CA ILE A 161 -2.58 -3.42 16.25
C ILE A 161 -3.13 -2.11 15.69
N GLY A 162 -2.37 -1.02 15.80
CA GLY A 162 -2.62 0.22 15.08
C GLY A 162 -2.10 0.14 13.66
N MET A 163 -2.96 0.41 12.68
CA MET A 163 -2.64 0.30 11.26
C MET A 163 -2.79 1.65 10.57
N ILE A 164 -1.82 2.05 9.75
CA ILE A 164 -1.88 3.26 8.93
C ILE A 164 -1.51 2.88 7.51
N THR A 165 -2.41 3.14 6.55
CA THR A 165 -2.25 2.71 5.16
C THR A 165 -2.27 3.88 4.18
N PRO A 166 -1.48 3.82 3.08
CA PRO A 166 -1.45 4.83 2.03
C PRO A 166 -2.59 4.65 1.01
N TRP A 167 -2.61 5.52 0.03
CA TRP A 167 -3.67 5.63 -0.99
C TRP A 167 -3.39 4.89 -2.30
N ASN A 168 -2.15 4.47 -2.55
CA ASN A 168 -1.71 4.08 -3.90
C ASN A 168 -2.21 2.69 -4.38
N TRP A 169 -2.41 1.76 -3.45
CA TRP A 169 -2.99 0.42 -3.65
C TRP A 169 -3.93 0.12 -2.49
N PRO A 170 -5.08 0.83 -2.36
CA PRO A 170 -5.86 0.85 -1.12
C PRO A 170 -6.16 -0.54 -0.58
N MET A 171 -6.77 -1.41 -1.41
CA MET A 171 -7.16 -2.74 -0.94
C MET A 171 -5.96 -3.66 -0.67
N ASN A 172 -4.90 -3.59 -1.49
CA ASN A 172 -3.68 -4.34 -1.19
C ASN A 172 -3.12 -3.99 0.18
N GLN A 173 -2.96 -2.69 0.45
CA GLN A 173 -2.35 -2.19 1.68
C GLN A 173 -3.17 -2.51 2.94
N ILE A 174 -4.49 -2.43 2.83
CA ILE A 174 -5.39 -2.72 3.95
C ILE A 174 -5.45 -4.24 4.18
N THR A 175 -5.76 -5.04 3.16
CA THR A 175 -6.02 -6.46 3.33
C THR A 175 -4.78 -7.25 3.75
N THR A 176 -3.59 -6.89 3.30
CA THR A 176 -2.34 -7.51 3.75
C THR A 176 -2.17 -7.43 5.27
N LYS A 177 -2.53 -6.30 5.86
CA LYS A 177 -2.41 -6.06 7.31
C LYS A 177 -3.56 -6.69 8.10
N VAL A 178 -4.80 -6.41 7.67
CA VAL A 178 -5.98 -6.84 8.44
C VAL A 178 -6.18 -8.35 8.40
N SER A 179 -5.87 -9.01 7.26
CA SER A 179 -5.99 -10.47 7.18
C SER A 179 -5.01 -11.18 8.12
N ALA A 180 -3.76 -10.73 8.17
CA ALA A 180 -2.75 -11.28 9.07
C ALA A 180 -3.14 -11.09 10.54
N ALA A 181 -3.67 -9.92 10.92
CA ALA A 181 -4.13 -9.64 12.27
C ALA A 181 -5.34 -10.49 12.65
N LEU A 182 -6.34 -10.66 11.75
CA LEU A 182 -7.47 -11.57 11.97
C LEU A 182 -7.01 -13.01 12.18
N ALA A 183 -6.13 -13.51 11.30
CA ALA A 183 -5.56 -14.84 11.37
C ALA A 183 -4.77 -15.08 12.67
N ALA A 184 -4.04 -14.07 13.14
CA ALA A 184 -3.29 -14.14 14.38
C ALA A 184 -4.18 -14.16 15.64
N GLY A 185 -5.40 -13.66 15.58
CA GLY A 185 -6.28 -13.46 16.75
C GLY A 185 -6.09 -12.08 17.40
N CYS A 186 -5.55 -11.11 16.67
CA CYS A 186 -5.39 -9.73 17.08
C CYS A 186 -6.64 -8.90 16.80
N THR A 187 -6.79 -7.80 17.52
CA THR A 187 -7.76 -6.76 17.21
C THR A 187 -7.04 -5.53 16.63
N MET A 188 -7.76 -4.66 15.92
CA MET A 188 -7.10 -3.63 15.16
C MET A 188 -7.85 -2.32 15.09
N VAL A 189 -7.09 -1.23 14.94
CA VAL A 189 -7.59 0.11 14.64
C VAL A 189 -6.89 0.59 13.37
N LEU A 190 -7.65 0.80 12.30
CA LEU A 190 -7.16 1.25 11.01
C LEU A 190 -7.39 2.75 10.81
N LYS A 191 -6.34 3.48 10.51
CA LYS A 191 -6.37 4.83 9.95
C LYS A 191 -6.03 4.72 8.45
N PRO A 192 -7.01 4.71 7.53
CA PRO A 192 -6.74 4.73 6.10
C PRO A 192 -6.24 6.11 5.65
N SER A 193 -5.69 6.19 4.44
CA SER A 193 -5.37 7.48 3.84
C SER A 193 -6.61 8.35 3.68
N GLU A 194 -6.48 9.64 3.96
CA GLU A 194 -7.50 10.65 3.68
C GLU A 194 -7.77 10.86 2.19
N ILE A 195 -6.88 10.37 1.32
CA ILE A 195 -7.03 10.45 -0.14
C ILE A 195 -7.97 9.36 -0.66
N SER A 196 -7.92 8.16 -0.05
CA SER A 196 -8.73 7.00 -0.46
C SER A 196 -9.39 6.33 0.74
N PRO A 197 -10.31 7.00 1.44
CA PRO A 197 -10.92 6.47 2.65
C PRO A 197 -12.08 5.50 2.41
N TYR A 198 -12.74 5.59 1.26
CA TYR A 198 -13.98 4.84 1.00
C TYR A 198 -13.74 3.34 0.85
N CYS A 199 -12.59 2.92 0.32
CA CYS A 199 -12.22 1.50 0.28
C CYS A 199 -12.16 0.87 1.68
N ALA A 200 -11.64 1.60 2.68
CA ALA A 200 -11.60 1.11 4.06
C ALA A 200 -12.99 1.04 4.71
N MET A 201 -13.86 2.01 4.39
CA MET A 201 -15.24 2.03 4.87
C MET A 201 -16.04 0.88 4.26
N LEU A 202 -15.88 0.62 2.96
CA LEU A 202 -16.51 -0.51 2.27
C LEU A 202 -16.03 -1.85 2.87
N LEU A 203 -14.74 -1.97 3.21
CA LEU A 203 -14.23 -3.17 3.87
C LEU A 203 -14.81 -3.35 5.27
N ALA A 204 -15.09 -2.26 6.01
CA ALA A 204 -15.77 -2.36 7.31
C ALA A 204 -17.19 -2.92 7.17
N GLU A 205 -17.94 -2.54 6.11
CA GLU A 205 -19.25 -3.12 5.79
C GLU A 205 -19.12 -4.62 5.44
N VAL A 206 -18.09 -5.00 4.68
CA VAL A 206 -17.79 -6.41 4.36
C VAL A 206 -17.51 -7.22 5.63
N PHE A 207 -16.74 -6.66 6.56
CA PHE A 207 -16.41 -7.33 7.82
C PHE A 207 -17.63 -7.51 8.72
N ASP A 208 -18.49 -6.51 8.81
CA ASP A 208 -19.77 -6.60 9.54
C ASP A 208 -20.66 -7.69 8.94
N ALA A 209 -20.85 -7.70 7.62
CA ALA A 209 -21.63 -8.71 6.91
C ALA A 209 -21.06 -10.14 7.06
N ALA A 210 -19.73 -10.28 7.13
CA ALA A 210 -19.04 -11.55 7.34
C ALA A 210 -19.10 -12.06 8.78
N GLY A 211 -19.61 -11.26 9.73
CA GLY A 211 -19.72 -11.61 11.14
C GLY A 211 -18.43 -11.44 11.93
N VAL A 212 -17.54 -10.55 11.52
CA VAL A 212 -16.38 -10.14 12.35
C VAL A 212 -16.92 -9.52 13.65
N PRO A 213 -16.52 -10.01 14.84
CA PRO A 213 -17.08 -9.53 16.10
C PRO A 213 -16.83 -8.03 16.33
N ASP A 214 -17.78 -7.36 16.97
CA ASP A 214 -17.70 -5.95 17.33
C ASP A 214 -16.38 -5.62 18.04
N GLY A 215 -15.73 -4.53 17.59
CA GLY A 215 -14.47 -4.05 18.15
C GLY A 215 -13.22 -4.80 17.67
N VAL A 216 -13.33 -5.92 16.96
CA VAL A 216 -12.15 -6.60 16.35
C VAL A 216 -11.53 -5.74 15.26
N PHE A 217 -12.35 -5.07 14.46
CA PHE A 217 -11.92 -4.13 13.44
C PHE A 217 -12.57 -2.76 13.63
N ASN A 218 -11.76 -1.71 13.72
CA ASN A 218 -12.22 -0.34 13.93
C ASN A 218 -11.56 0.58 12.88
N VAL A 219 -12.32 1.45 12.25
CA VAL A 219 -11.82 2.42 11.27
C VAL A 219 -11.97 3.84 11.82
N VAL A 220 -10.89 4.61 11.82
CA VAL A 220 -10.90 6.03 12.19
C VAL A 220 -10.29 6.85 11.06
N ASN A 221 -11.12 7.54 10.29
CA ASN A 221 -10.67 8.48 9.27
C ASN A 221 -10.04 9.71 9.94
N GLY A 222 -9.06 10.33 9.27
CA GLY A 222 -8.40 11.53 9.80
C GLY A 222 -7.03 11.77 9.18
N TYR A 223 -6.47 12.92 9.51
CA TYR A 223 -5.14 13.29 9.03
C TYR A 223 -4.01 12.59 9.80
N GLY A 224 -2.90 12.34 9.10
CA GLY A 224 -1.70 11.73 9.70
C GLY A 224 -1.23 12.42 10.97
N PRO A 225 -1.02 13.76 10.97
CA PRO A 225 -0.53 14.50 12.13
C PRO A 225 -1.45 14.48 13.37
N THR A 226 -2.73 14.21 13.20
CA THR A 226 -3.71 14.14 14.31
C THR A 226 -4.03 12.71 14.69
N VAL A 227 -4.76 12.00 13.84
CA VAL A 227 -5.23 10.64 14.11
C VAL A 227 -4.10 9.62 14.03
N GLY A 228 -3.22 9.73 13.03
CA GLY A 228 -2.06 8.85 12.89
C GLY A 228 -1.08 8.98 14.05
N ALA A 229 -0.77 10.21 14.46
CA ALA A 229 0.09 10.48 15.60
C ALA A 229 -0.52 9.97 16.92
N ALA A 230 -1.83 10.22 17.15
CA ALA A 230 -2.52 9.75 18.35
C ALA A 230 -2.55 8.22 18.44
N LEU A 231 -2.74 7.51 17.29
CA LEU A 231 -2.71 6.06 17.23
C LEU A 231 -1.31 5.50 17.53
N SER A 232 -0.27 6.15 16.96
CA SER A 232 1.13 5.72 17.13
C SER A 232 1.63 5.89 18.57
N ASP A 233 1.16 6.94 19.26
CA ASP A 233 1.55 7.26 20.66
C ASP A 233 0.68 6.52 21.69
N HIS A 234 -0.45 5.91 21.30
CA HIS A 234 -1.41 5.34 22.25
C HIS A 234 -0.81 4.19 23.06
N PRO A 235 -0.81 4.26 24.43
CA PRO A 235 -0.13 3.26 25.27
C PRO A 235 -0.71 1.85 25.17
N ASP A 236 -2.01 1.73 24.91
CA ASP A 236 -2.72 0.45 24.84
C ASP A 236 -2.72 -0.19 23.42
N VAL A 237 -1.91 0.34 22.51
CA VAL A 237 -1.60 -0.28 21.23
C VAL A 237 -0.29 -1.07 21.38
N ALA A 238 -0.33 -2.37 21.08
CA ALA A 238 0.81 -3.26 21.24
C ALA A 238 1.79 -3.21 20.05
N MET A 239 1.29 -2.91 18.84
CA MET A 239 2.06 -2.87 17.61
C MET A 239 1.53 -1.79 16.69
N MET A 240 2.42 -1.11 15.96
CA MET A 240 2.09 -0.30 14.80
C MET A 240 2.48 -1.02 13.50
N SER A 241 1.56 -1.10 12.55
CA SER A 241 1.81 -1.54 11.19
C SER A 241 1.56 -0.36 10.24
N PHE A 242 2.64 0.14 9.67
CA PHE A 242 2.65 1.38 8.88
C PHE A 242 3.12 1.11 7.45
N THR A 243 2.40 1.65 6.47
CA THR A 243 2.90 1.78 5.10
C THR A 243 2.76 3.23 4.64
N GLY A 244 3.84 3.79 4.10
CA GLY A 244 3.85 5.18 3.63
C GLY A 244 5.25 5.71 3.34
N SER A 245 5.43 7.04 3.39
CA SER A 245 6.73 7.66 3.16
C SER A 245 7.70 7.39 4.32
N THR A 246 9.01 7.32 4.01
CA THR A 246 10.08 7.16 5.01
C THR A 246 9.99 8.21 6.11
N ARG A 247 9.75 9.48 5.76
CA ARG A 247 9.55 10.56 6.75
C ARG A 247 8.42 10.27 7.74
N ALA A 248 7.28 9.80 7.24
CA ALA A 248 6.14 9.48 8.11
C ALA A 248 6.41 8.21 8.94
N GLY A 249 7.09 7.21 8.35
CA GLY A 249 7.52 6.01 9.07
C GLY A 249 8.44 6.31 10.25
N ILE A 250 9.41 7.22 10.07
CA ILE A 250 10.28 7.69 11.16
C ILE A 250 9.44 8.32 12.28
N ALA A 251 8.47 9.19 11.96
CA ALA A 251 7.62 9.82 12.97
C ALA A 251 6.77 8.79 13.74
N VAL A 252 6.21 7.77 13.03
CA VAL A 252 5.47 6.66 13.65
C VAL A 252 6.38 5.87 14.61
N ALA A 253 7.60 5.52 14.19
CA ALA A 253 8.54 4.78 15.03
C ALA A 253 8.94 5.59 16.27
N GLN A 254 9.22 6.89 16.14
CA GLN A 254 9.55 7.77 17.24
C GLN A 254 8.41 7.88 18.25
N ALA A 255 7.17 8.08 17.79
CA ALA A 255 5.99 8.12 18.66
C ALA A 255 5.77 6.77 19.38
N SER A 256 5.98 5.66 18.69
CA SER A 256 5.81 4.30 19.21
C SER A 256 6.87 3.91 20.26
N ALA A 257 8.05 4.50 20.20
CA ALA A 257 9.17 4.13 21.08
C ALA A 257 8.88 4.37 22.57
N VAL A 258 8.02 5.33 22.91
CA VAL A 258 7.69 5.70 24.31
C VAL A 258 7.09 4.51 25.09
N SER A 259 6.29 3.66 24.42
CA SER A 259 5.67 2.48 25.03
C SER A 259 6.32 1.15 24.61
N VAL A 260 7.49 1.21 23.94
CA VAL A 260 8.27 0.02 23.51
C VAL A 260 7.44 -0.93 22.61
N LYS A 261 6.42 -0.43 21.92
CA LYS A 261 5.60 -1.26 21.04
C LYS A 261 6.36 -1.69 19.79
N ARG A 262 6.02 -2.85 19.23
CA ARG A 262 6.56 -3.30 17.95
C ARG A 262 6.15 -2.33 16.83
N VAL A 263 7.04 -2.09 15.89
CA VAL A 263 6.76 -1.25 14.71
C VAL A 263 7.20 -2.00 13.46
N HIS A 264 6.22 -2.37 12.64
CA HIS A 264 6.41 -2.90 11.31
C HIS A 264 6.21 -1.78 10.29
N GLN A 265 7.12 -1.64 9.33
CA GLN A 265 7.15 -0.53 8.40
C GLN A 265 7.43 -0.99 6.97
N GLU A 266 6.55 -0.59 6.05
CA GLU A 266 6.71 -0.66 4.62
C GLU A 266 6.80 0.76 4.06
N LEU A 267 8.00 1.14 3.57
CA LEU A 267 8.31 2.52 3.22
C LEU A 267 8.66 2.65 1.73
N GLY A 268 9.25 3.79 1.36
CA GLY A 268 9.58 4.10 -0.02
C GLY A 268 10.63 3.18 -0.65
N GLY A 269 10.82 3.34 -1.95
CA GLY A 269 11.81 2.59 -2.71
C GLY A 269 12.39 3.38 -3.89
N LYS A 270 13.59 2.97 -4.31
CA LYS A 270 14.23 3.40 -5.56
C LYS A 270 14.76 2.17 -6.28
N SER A 271 13.86 1.30 -6.69
CA SER A 271 14.17 -0.02 -7.21
C SER A 271 14.88 0.05 -8.55
N SER A 272 16.00 -0.68 -8.65
CA SER A 272 16.79 -0.78 -9.88
C SER A 272 16.32 -1.97 -10.71
N ASN A 273 16.28 -1.79 -12.04
CA ASN A 273 16.12 -2.84 -13.04
C ASN A 273 17.43 -2.95 -13.84
N ILE A 274 18.20 -3.99 -13.58
CA ILE A 274 19.48 -4.24 -14.26
C ILE A 274 19.22 -5.07 -15.51
N ILE A 275 19.57 -4.53 -16.67
CA ILE A 275 19.54 -5.24 -17.96
C ILE A 275 20.96 -5.71 -18.27
N LEU A 276 21.20 -7.02 -18.12
CA LEU A 276 22.52 -7.63 -18.38
C LEU A 276 22.79 -7.77 -19.89
N ASP A 277 24.07 -7.88 -20.26
CA ASP A 277 24.48 -8.00 -21.68
C ASP A 277 23.96 -9.30 -22.34
N ASP A 278 23.77 -10.35 -21.56
CA ASP A 278 23.29 -11.66 -22.02
C ASP A 278 21.75 -11.80 -22.02
N VAL A 279 21.03 -10.69 -21.85
CA VAL A 279 19.58 -10.72 -21.95
C VAL A 279 19.11 -11.25 -23.30
N ALA A 280 18.26 -12.27 -23.31
CA ALA A 280 17.84 -12.95 -24.53
C ALA A 280 17.04 -12.06 -25.49
N ASP A 281 16.27 -11.11 -24.95
CA ASP A 281 15.44 -10.15 -25.69
C ASP A 281 15.47 -8.79 -25.00
N LEU A 282 16.36 -7.95 -25.46
CA LEU A 282 16.56 -6.60 -24.93
C LEU A 282 15.28 -5.75 -25.04
N GLU A 283 14.63 -5.77 -26.22
CA GLU A 283 13.47 -4.94 -26.47
C GLU A 283 12.32 -5.30 -25.54
N LYS A 284 12.02 -6.60 -25.40
CA LYS A 284 10.99 -7.10 -24.48
C LYS A 284 11.30 -6.73 -23.03
N SER A 285 12.55 -6.87 -22.61
CA SER A 285 12.97 -6.60 -21.22
C SER A 285 12.89 -5.12 -20.87
N VAL A 286 13.34 -4.24 -21.77
CA VAL A 286 13.24 -2.78 -21.61
C VAL A 286 11.78 -2.32 -21.64
N LYS A 287 10.98 -2.80 -22.61
CA LYS A 287 9.55 -2.50 -22.72
C LYS A 287 8.79 -2.96 -21.47
N GLY A 288 9.10 -4.17 -20.98
CA GLY A 288 8.51 -4.70 -19.74
C GLY A 288 8.86 -3.86 -18.52
N GLY A 289 10.13 -3.49 -18.35
CA GLY A 289 10.61 -2.65 -17.25
C GLY A 289 10.01 -1.24 -17.27
N ALA A 290 9.99 -0.59 -18.43
CA ALA A 290 9.38 0.73 -18.61
C ALA A 290 7.86 0.67 -18.37
N GLY A 291 7.17 -0.33 -18.92
CA GLY A 291 5.74 -0.54 -18.70
C GLY A 291 5.40 -0.78 -17.23
N HIS A 292 6.25 -1.49 -16.48
CA HIS A 292 6.09 -1.69 -15.04
C HIS A 292 6.35 -0.39 -14.25
N CYS A 293 7.34 0.41 -14.65
CA CYS A 293 7.59 1.73 -14.08
C CYS A 293 6.36 2.65 -14.21
N PHE A 294 5.66 2.59 -15.36
CA PHE A 294 4.49 3.45 -15.63
C PHE A 294 3.18 2.91 -15.06
N LEU A 295 3.10 1.62 -14.73
CA LEU A 295 1.89 1.01 -14.18
C LEU A 295 1.40 1.77 -12.95
N ASN A 296 0.07 1.92 -12.80
CA ASN A 296 -0.55 2.72 -11.74
C ASN A 296 -0.03 4.17 -11.71
N SER A 297 0.32 4.72 -12.88
CA SER A 297 0.94 6.04 -13.04
C SER A 297 2.25 6.20 -12.22
N GLY A 298 3.01 5.11 -12.06
CA GLY A 298 4.25 5.07 -11.28
C GLY A 298 4.08 5.13 -9.76
N GLN A 299 2.86 5.05 -9.27
CA GLN A 299 2.51 5.18 -7.86
C GLN A 299 2.62 3.86 -7.10
N SER A 300 3.79 3.21 -7.19
CA SER A 300 4.08 1.94 -6.53
C SER A 300 5.46 1.99 -5.88
N CYS A 301 5.54 1.61 -4.61
CA CYS A 301 6.78 1.67 -3.83
C CYS A 301 7.91 0.80 -4.41
N ASN A 302 7.57 -0.31 -5.08
CA ASN A 302 8.50 -1.22 -5.72
C ASN A 302 8.70 -0.95 -7.23
N ALA A 303 8.14 0.12 -7.80
CA ALA A 303 8.27 0.41 -9.22
C ALA A 303 9.76 0.49 -9.66
N PRO A 304 10.16 -0.17 -10.78
CA PRO A 304 11.53 -0.14 -11.29
C PRO A 304 11.85 1.18 -11.99
N THR A 305 11.95 2.27 -11.22
CA THR A 305 12.11 3.64 -11.73
C THR A 305 13.53 4.00 -12.12
N LYS A 306 14.51 3.13 -11.83
CA LYS A 306 15.91 3.24 -12.18
C LYS A 306 16.31 2.04 -13.04
N MET A 307 16.57 2.25 -14.34
CA MET A 307 16.99 1.20 -15.27
C MET A 307 18.49 1.32 -15.53
N LEU A 308 19.24 0.25 -15.27
CA LEU A 308 20.70 0.17 -15.47
C LEU A 308 20.95 -0.68 -16.72
N VAL A 309 21.65 -0.12 -17.70
CA VAL A 309 21.87 -0.76 -19.01
C VAL A 309 23.35 -0.70 -19.37
N SER A 310 23.91 -1.80 -19.87
CA SER A 310 25.28 -1.83 -20.32
C SER A 310 25.54 -0.86 -21.47
N ALA A 311 26.78 -0.38 -21.59
CA ALA A 311 27.17 0.54 -22.64
C ALA A 311 26.82 0.03 -24.05
N ASN A 312 26.92 -1.31 -24.28
CA ASN A 312 26.62 -1.92 -25.57
C ASN A 312 25.13 -1.84 -25.96
N ASN A 313 24.24 -1.90 -24.99
CA ASN A 313 22.79 -1.95 -25.19
C ASN A 313 22.11 -0.60 -24.95
N TYR A 314 22.85 0.42 -24.51
CA TYR A 314 22.31 1.66 -23.95
C TYR A 314 21.44 2.44 -24.95
N GLU A 315 21.96 2.75 -26.14
CA GLU A 315 21.22 3.55 -27.14
C GLU A 315 19.92 2.87 -27.58
N LYS A 316 19.97 1.53 -27.76
CA LYS A 316 18.78 0.76 -28.12
C LYS A 316 17.77 0.71 -26.98
N ALA A 317 18.22 0.58 -25.75
CA ALA A 317 17.35 0.61 -24.57
C ALA A 317 16.67 1.99 -24.40
N VAL A 318 17.37 3.08 -24.59
CA VAL A 318 16.80 4.44 -24.56
C VAL A 318 15.74 4.61 -25.64
N GLU A 319 16.01 4.18 -26.88
CA GLU A 319 15.01 4.20 -27.97
C GLU A 319 13.74 3.43 -27.61
N VAL A 320 13.87 2.18 -27.13
CA VAL A 320 12.74 1.32 -26.77
C VAL A 320 11.95 1.88 -25.60
N ALA A 321 12.63 2.42 -24.59
CA ALA A 321 11.98 3.04 -23.43
C ALA A 321 11.18 4.29 -23.82
N ALA A 322 11.75 5.14 -24.69
CA ALA A 322 11.07 6.32 -25.22
C ALA A 322 9.83 5.95 -26.07
N GLN A 323 9.95 4.94 -26.94
CA GLN A 323 8.82 4.40 -27.72
C GLN A 323 7.73 3.85 -26.79
N THR A 324 8.11 3.14 -25.74
CA THR A 324 7.18 2.60 -24.74
C THR A 324 6.43 3.72 -24.01
N ALA A 325 7.13 4.76 -23.58
CA ALA A 325 6.53 5.94 -22.97
C ALA A 325 5.52 6.63 -23.91
N ASN A 326 5.92 6.90 -25.14
CA ASN A 326 5.09 7.57 -26.14
C ASN A 326 3.86 6.75 -26.56
N SER A 327 3.93 5.42 -26.48
CA SER A 327 2.82 4.52 -26.80
C SER A 327 1.90 4.22 -25.62
N THR A 328 2.29 4.59 -24.40
CA THR A 328 1.48 4.41 -23.18
C THR A 328 0.40 5.48 -23.12
N THR A 329 -0.84 5.07 -23.30
CA THR A 329 -1.99 5.99 -23.29
C THR A 329 -2.31 6.47 -21.87
N VAL A 330 -2.55 7.79 -21.74
CA VAL A 330 -2.90 8.46 -20.47
C VAL A 330 -4.27 9.10 -20.63
N GLY A 331 -5.17 8.89 -19.69
CA GLY A 331 -6.47 9.52 -19.77
C GLY A 331 -7.46 9.14 -18.68
N ASP A 332 -8.75 9.41 -18.97
CA ASP A 332 -9.85 9.18 -18.05
C ASP A 332 -9.87 7.72 -17.53
N PRO A 333 -9.87 7.50 -16.22
CA PRO A 333 -9.92 6.17 -15.63
C PRO A 333 -11.10 5.31 -16.09
N GLN A 334 -12.20 5.92 -16.50
CA GLN A 334 -13.37 5.20 -17.04
C GLN A 334 -13.23 4.80 -18.52
N GLY A 335 -12.19 5.31 -19.21
CA GLY A 335 -11.92 5.01 -20.62
C GLY A 335 -10.91 3.88 -20.82
N GLU A 336 -10.58 3.62 -22.09
CA GLU A 336 -9.62 2.59 -22.50
C GLU A 336 -8.18 3.13 -22.49
N PHE A 337 -7.72 3.65 -21.34
CA PHE A 337 -6.38 4.18 -21.18
C PHE A 337 -5.50 3.26 -20.33
N ARG A 338 -4.20 3.24 -20.61
CA ARG A 338 -3.25 2.39 -19.90
C ARG A 338 -2.99 2.87 -18.49
N ILE A 339 -2.87 4.18 -18.30
CA ILE A 339 -2.67 4.83 -16.99
C ILE A 339 -3.64 6.00 -16.82
N GLY A 340 -4.00 6.26 -15.58
CA GLY A 340 -4.88 7.34 -15.15
C GLY A 340 -4.10 8.55 -14.58
N PRO A 341 -4.78 9.43 -13.83
CA PRO A 341 -4.16 10.57 -13.15
C PRO A 341 -3.29 10.13 -11.96
N ILE A 342 -2.55 11.07 -11.42
CA ILE A 342 -1.93 11.00 -10.09
C ILE A 342 -3.02 11.22 -9.04
N ALA A 343 -3.02 10.45 -7.97
CA ALA A 343 -4.13 10.39 -7.02
C ALA A 343 -4.42 11.70 -6.26
N ASN A 344 -3.47 12.64 -6.17
CA ASN A 344 -3.70 13.92 -5.51
C ASN A 344 -2.78 15.03 -6.03
N LYS A 345 -3.20 16.27 -5.79
CA LYS A 345 -2.51 17.49 -6.24
C LYS A 345 -1.09 17.60 -5.72
N ALA A 346 -0.85 17.34 -4.43
CA ALA A 346 0.47 17.50 -3.83
C ALA A 346 1.50 16.53 -4.46
N GLN A 347 1.08 15.30 -4.74
CA GLN A 347 1.93 14.31 -5.41
C GLN A 347 2.15 14.69 -6.88
N TYR A 348 1.13 15.19 -7.58
CA TYR A 348 1.24 15.71 -8.94
C TYR A 348 2.28 16.83 -9.04
N GLU A 349 2.20 17.84 -8.18
CA GLU A 349 3.15 18.96 -8.13
C GLU A 349 4.57 18.48 -7.81
N LYS A 350 4.73 17.52 -6.88
CA LYS A 350 6.02 16.90 -6.59
C LYS A 350 6.63 16.24 -7.83
N ILE A 351 5.84 15.49 -8.58
CA ILE A 351 6.32 14.79 -9.79
C ILE A 351 6.81 15.79 -10.84
N LEU A 352 6.02 16.84 -11.13
CA LEU A 352 6.42 17.88 -12.08
C LEU A 352 7.72 18.55 -11.65
N ARG A 353 7.84 18.90 -10.36
CA ARG A 353 9.07 19.48 -9.82
C ARG A 353 10.28 18.55 -9.98
N MET A 354 10.11 17.24 -9.76
CA MET A 354 11.18 16.26 -9.95
C MET A 354 11.60 16.10 -11.40
N ILE A 355 10.66 16.23 -12.35
CA ILE A 355 10.98 16.24 -13.79
C ILE A 355 11.80 17.49 -14.13
N GLU A 356 11.43 18.67 -13.63
CA GLU A 356 12.20 19.91 -13.80
C GLU A 356 13.62 19.78 -13.24
N ILE A 357 13.77 19.23 -12.03
CA ILE A 357 15.09 18.99 -11.42
C ILE A 357 15.94 18.09 -12.32
N GLY A 358 15.39 17.02 -12.88
CA GLY A 358 16.12 16.14 -13.78
C GLY A 358 16.66 16.89 -15.01
N ILE A 359 15.87 17.82 -15.58
CA ILE A 359 16.30 18.69 -16.69
C ILE A 359 17.37 19.67 -16.22
N GLU A 360 17.18 20.33 -15.07
CA GLU A 360 18.11 21.30 -14.49
C GLU A 360 19.48 20.66 -14.18
N GLU A 361 19.50 19.41 -13.72
CA GLU A 361 20.71 18.63 -13.43
C GLU A 361 21.42 18.09 -14.69
N GLY A 362 20.84 18.28 -15.88
CA GLY A 362 21.43 17.92 -17.16
C GLY A 362 21.11 16.53 -17.69
N ALA A 363 20.15 15.83 -17.12
CA ALA A 363 19.62 14.61 -17.72
C ALA A 363 18.90 14.92 -19.04
N THR A 364 18.96 13.99 -19.98
CA THR A 364 18.33 14.17 -21.30
C THR A 364 16.89 13.66 -21.27
N LEU A 365 15.92 14.57 -21.36
CA LEU A 365 14.51 14.21 -21.52
C LEU A 365 14.28 13.65 -22.93
N VAL A 366 13.92 12.35 -23.03
CA VAL A 366 13.69 11.67 -24.32
C VAL A 366 12.23 11.37 -24.59
N ALA A 367 11.37 11.40 -23.58
CA ALA A 367 9.92 11.28 -23.72
C ALA A 367 9.20 11.92 -22.52
N GLY A 368 7.95 12.34 -22.71
CA GLY A 368 7.11 12.90 -21.65
C GLY A 368 7.42 14.35 -21.33
N GLY A 369 7.62 14.69 -20.05
CA GLY A 369 7.87 16.04 -19.54
C GLY A 369 6.76 16.60 -18.69
N VAL A 370 6.82 17.91 -18.39
CA VAL A 370 5.91 18.58 -17.44
C VAL A 370 4.55 18.97 -18.02
N GLU A 371 4.42 18.95 -19.33
CA GLU A 371 3.16 19.33 -19.98
C GLU A 371 2.09 18.26 -19.81
N LYS A 372 0.85 18.67 -19.55
CA LYS A 372 -0.29 17.74 -19.51
C LYS A 372 -0.47 17.01 -20.85
N PRO A 373 -1.05 15.81 -20.86
CA PRO A 373 -1.51 15.17 -22.10
C PRO A 373 -2.52 16.04 -22.82
N GLU A 374 -2.54 15.98 -24.15
CA GLU A 374 -3.48 16.73 -24.98
C GLU A 374 -4.94 16.37 -24.62
N GLY A 375 -5.80 17.38 -24.54
CA GLY A 375 -7.23 17.23 -24.21
C GLY A 375 -7.57 17.21 -22.72
N TYR A 376 -6.58 17.35 -21.83
CA TYR A 376 -6.80 17.35 -20.37
C TYR A 376 -6.39 18.67 -19.70
N ASP A 377 -7.29 19.65 -19.66
CA ASP A 377 -7.07 20.92 -18.94
C ASP A 377 -7.19 20.73 -17.42
N LYS A 378 -8.03 19.79 -16.97
CA LYS A 378 -8.26 19.41 -15.57
C LYS A 378 -7.70 18.00 -15.27
N GLY A 379 -7.64 17.66 -13.99
CA GLY A 379 -7.11 16.39 -13.49
C GLY A 379 -5.59 16.39 -13.36
N TYR A 380 -5.08 15.46 -12.59
CA TYR A 380 -3.65 15.40 -12.24
C TYR A 380 -2.87 14.45 -13.17
N TYR A 381 -3.01 14.64 -14.48
CA TYR A 381 -2.40 13.76 -15.49
C TYR A 381 -0.94 14.12 -15.75
N VAL A 382 -0.06 13.11 -15.74
CA VAL A 382 1.35 13.19 -16.06
C VAL A 382 1.67 12.22 -17.19
N LYS A 383 2.38 12.68 -18.22
CA LYS A 383 2.87 11.81 -19.31
C LYS A 383 3.95 10.86 -18.78
N PRO A 384 3.97 9.59 -19.21
CA PRO A 384 5.12 8.73 -19.00
C PRO A 384 6.40 9.43 -19.47
N THR A 385 7.34 9.58 -18.55
CA THR A 385 8.53 10.41 -18.74
C THR A 385 9.78 9.54 -18.66
N VAL A 386 10.70 9.72 -19.60
CA VAL A 386 11.96 8.97 -19.66
C VAL A 386 13.14 9.94 -19.74
N PHE A 387 14.09 9.74 -18.84
CA PHE A 387 15.38 10.42 -18.85
C PHE A 387 16.50 9.46 -19.24
N ALA A 388 17.32 9.88 -20.21
CA ALA A 388 18.60 9.28 -20.58
C ALA A 388 19.76 10.12 -20.02
N ASN A 389 20.98 9.59 -20.11
CA ASN A 389 22.22 10.23 -19.61
C ASN A 389 22.11 10.64 -18.14
N VAL A 390 21.38 9.85 -17.36
CA VAL A 390 21.28 10.04 -15.90
C VAL A 390 22.54 9.51 -15.26
N THR A 391 23.13 10.28 -14.34
CA THR A 391 24.24 9.82 -13.49
C THR A 391 23.73 9.42 -12.10
N SER A 392 24.47 8.59 -11.38
CA SER A 392 24.04 8.04 -10.09
C SER A 392 23.91 9.08 -8.98
N ASP A 393 24.53 10.27 -9.14
CA ASP A 393 24.49 11.38 -8.20
C ASP A 393 23.30 12.33 -8.40
N MET A 394 22.64 12.28 -9.56
CA MET A 394 21.45 13.11 -9.83
C MET A 394 20.29 12.80 -8.89
N THR A 395 19.51 13.82 -8.54
CA THR A 395 18.35 13.73 -7.66
C THR A 395 17.34 12.69 -8.15
N ILE A 396 17.05 12.68 -9.46
CA ILE A 396 16.12 11.72 -10.07
C ILE A 396 16.62 10.26 -10.05
N ALA A 397 17.91 10.01 -9.79
CA ALA A 397 18.50 8.69 -9.61
C ALA A 397 18.43 8.20 -8.15
N LYS A 398 18.34 9.11 -7.17
CA LYS A 398 18.39 8.83 -5.73
C LYS A 398 17.01 8.90 -5.06
N GLU A 399 16.25 9.93 -5.36
CA GLU A 399 14.97 10.24 -4.73
C GLU A 399 13.81 9.41 -5.30
N GLU A 400 12.88 9.02 -4.42
CA GLU A 400 11.61 8.41 -4.83
C GLU A 400 10.67 9.48 -5.42
N ILE A 401 10.43 9.44 -6.73
CA ILE A 401 9.53 10.38 -7.42
C ILE A 401 8.06 10.01 -7.17
N PHE A 402 7.75 8.71 -7.17
CA PHE A 402 6.40 8.14 -7.02
C PHE A 402 5.44 8.62 -8.11
N GLY A 403 5.92 8.56 -9.36
CA GLY A 403 5.24 8.95 -10.59
C GLY A 403 5.79 8.20 -11.80
N PRO A 404 5.21 8.37 -13.00
CA PRO A 404 5.57 7.61 -14.19
C PRO A 404 6.86 8.16 -14.83
N VAL A 405 7.97 8.16 -14.09
CA VAL A 405 9.26 8.74 -14.48
C VAL A 405 10.34 7.68 -14.36
N LEU A 406 10.95 7.34 -15.50
CA LEU A 406 12.04 6.37 -15.64
C LEU A 406 13.37 7.07 -15.84
N SER A 407 14.36 6.75 -15.02
CA SER A 407 15.76 7.20 -15.17
C SER A 407 16.61 6.05 -15.71
N ILE A 408 17.29 6.28 -16.85
CA ILE A 408 18.17 5.28 -17.48
C ILE A 408 19.62 5.67 -17.26
N ILE A 409 20.37 4.78 -16.61
CA ILE A 409 21.79 4.95 -16.29
C ILE A 409 22.58 3.90 -17.07
N LYS A 410 23.65 4.36 -17.74
CA LYS A 410 24.60 3.49 -18.41
C LYS A 410 25.61 2.93 -17.39
N TYR A 411 26.01 1.68 -17.55
CA TYR A 411 27.12 1.10 -16.82
C TYR A 411 28.14 0.47 -17.78
N ASP A 412 29.42 0.43 -17.36
CA ASP A 412 30.53 -0.15 -18.13
C ASP A 412 30.95 -1.54 -17.65
N SER A 413 30.55 -1.93 -16.41
CA SER A 413 30.79 -3.27 -15.88
C SER A 413 29.66 -3.74 -14.97
N GLU A 414 29.50 -5.08 -14.83
CA GLU A 414 28.49 -5.67 -13.92
C GLU A 414 28.69 -5.21 -12.47
N ASP A 415 29.95 -5.15 -12.00
CA ASP A 415 30.24 -4.69 -10.64
C ASP A 415 29.79 -3.24 -10.42
N GLU A 416 29.93 -2.39 -11.45
CA GLU A 416 29.39 -1.03 -11.41
C GLU A 416 27.87 -1.02 -11.36
N ALA A 417 27.18 -1.83 -12.17
CA ALA A 417 25.73 -1.96 -12.13
C ALA A 417 25.22 -2.38 -10.74
N ILE A 418 25.87 -3.37 -10.14
CA ILE A 418 25.56 -3.84 -8.79
C ILE A 418 25.83 -2.73 -7.75
N HIS A 419 26.93 -2.00 -7.91
CA HIS A 419 27.25 -0.88 -7.05
C HIS A 419 26.17 0.21 -7.12
N ILE A 420 25.82 0.67 -8.33
CA ILE A 420 24.77 1.69 -8.54
C ILE A 420 23.41 1.23 -8.03
N ALA A 421 23.08 -0.07 -8.21
CA ALA A 421 21.84 -0.64 -7.71
C ALA A 421 21.74 -0.60 -6.19
N ASN A 422 22.86 -0.79 -5.50
CA ASN A 422 22.97 -0.79 -4.03
C ASN A 422 23.26 0.60 -3.43
N ASP A 423 23.76 1.57 -4.23
CA ASP A 423 24.03 2.95 -3.81
C ASP A 423 22.74 3.77 -3.74
N THR A 424 21.94 3.44 -2.76
CA THR A 424 20.68 4.10 -2.41
C THR A 424 20.41 3.87 -0.93
N GLU A 425 19.72 4.79 -0.28
CA GLU A 425 19.25 4.58 1.09
C GLU A 425 18.09 3.56 1.18
N TYR A 426 17.47 3.23 0.05
CA TYR A 426 16.36 2.27 -0.06
C TYR A 426 16.84 0.83 -0.30
N GLY A 427 15.92 -0.11 -0.18
CA GLY A 427 16.15 -1.53 -0.44
C GLY A 427 14.86 -2.33 -0.45
N LEU A 428 13.82 -1.85 -1.16
CA LEU A 428 12.53 -2.53 -1.22
C LEU A 428 12.55 -3.67 -2.24
N ALA A 429 12.77 -3.36 -3.52
CA ALA A 429 12.82 -4.33 -4.59
C ALA A 429 14.00 -4.09 -5.54
N GLY A 430 14.36 -5.13 -6.29
CA GLY A 430 15.31 -5.11 -7.40
C GLY A 430 14.80 -6.00 -8.53
N TYR A 431 15.27 -5.74 -9.73
CA TYR A 431 14.94 -6.49 -10.94
C TYR A 431 16.20 -6.78 -11.72
N VAL A 432 16.31 -8.00 -12.25
CA VAL A 432 17.47 -8.42 -13.07
C VAL A 432 16.95 -9.14 -14.30
N GLN A 433 17.40 -8.69 -15.48
CA GLN A 433 17.06 -9.27 -16.77
C GLN A 433 18.32 -9.84 -17.40
N GLY A 434 18.35 -11.14 -17.69
CA GLY A 434 19.53 -11.81 -18.24
C GLY A 434 19.35 -13.31 -18.36
N GLU A 435 20.42 -14.03 -18.69
CA GLU A 435 20.44 -15.49 -18.61
C GLU A 435 20.12 -15.91 -17.16
N ILE A 436 19.32 -16.96 -16.98
CA ILE A 436 18.69 -17.27 -15.67
C ILE A 436 19.71 -17.57 -14.57
N SER A 437 20.77 -18.31 -14.86
CA SER A 437 21.82 -18.64 -13.87
C SER A 437 22.62 -17.40 -13.50
N HIS A 438 23.02 -16.61 -14.49
CA HIS A 438 23.73 -15.36 -14.31
C HIS A 438 22.90 -14.32 -13.55
N ALA A 439 21.65 -14.12 -13.97
CA ALA A 439 20.72 -13.22 -13.28
C ALA A 439 20.50 -13.61 -11.79
N ASN A 440 20.50 -14.92 -11.48
CA ASN A 440 20.44 -15.39 -10.09
C ASN A 440 21.72 -15.03 -9.29
N GLU A 441 22.90 -15.09 -9.91
CA GLU A 441 24.15 -14.69 -9.26
C GLU A 441 24.15 -13.18 -8.94
N VAL A 442 23.72 -12.36 -9.90
CA VAL A 442 23.59 -10.91 -9.72
C VAL A 442 22.52 -10.59 -8.66
N ALA A 443 21.35 -11.25 -8.71
CA ALA A 443 20.25 -11.02 -7.76
C ALA A 443 20.68 -11.22 -6.30
N ARG A 444 21.57 -12.19 -6.02
CA ARG A 444 22.12 -12.45 -4.67
C ARG A 444 22.99 -11.32 -4.14
N LYS A 445 23.51 -10.46 -5.03
CA LYS A 445 24.36 -9.31 -4.67
C LYS A 445 23.53 -8.03 -4.45
N ILE A 446 22.24 -8.02 -4.81
CA ILE A 446 21.34 -6.86 -4.64
C ILE A 446 20.78 -6.84 -3.23
N ARG A 447 20.94 -5.71 -2.56
CA ARG A 447 20.48 -5.49 -1.18
C ARG A 447 19.04 -4.93 -1.14
N ALA A 448 18.09 -5.81 -1.43
CA ALA A 448 16.67 -5.52 -1.39
C ALA A 448 15.90 -6.68 -0.76
N GLY A 449 14.70 -6.39 -0.26
CA GLY A 449 13.84 -7.40 0.34
C GLY A 449 13.27 -8.38 -0.68
N GLN A 450 13.21 -7.96 -1.95
CA GLN A 450 12.72 -8.77 -3.07
C GLN A 450 13.57 -8.53 -4.32
N VAL A 451 13.95 -9.58 -5.05
CA VAL A 451 14.57 -9.44 -6.37
C VAL A 451 13.83 -10.31 -7.38
N ILE A 452 13.39 -9.71 -8.46
CA ILE A 452 12.58 -10.35 -9.51
C ILE A 452 13.43 -10.53 -10.76
N ILE A 453 13.55 -11.77 -11.24
CA ILE A 453 14.33 -12.13 -12.41
C ILE A 453 13.40 -12.33 -13.60
N ASN A 454 13.73 -11.72 -14.75
CA ASN A 454 13.05 -11.87 -16.03
C ASN A 454 11.53 -11.71 -15.98
N GLY A 455 11.05 -10.77 -15.12
CA GLY A 455 9.61 -10.51 -14.96
C GLY A 455 8.84 -11.64 -14.29
N GLY A 456 9.51 -12.48 -13.49
CA GLY A 456 8.87 -13.57 -12.73
C GLY A 456 7.73 -13.06 -11.85
N ALA A 457 6.64 -13.81 -11.77
CA ALA A 457 5.54 -13.49 -10.87
C ALA A 457 5.97 -13.73 -9.41
N ARG A 458 5.50 -12.87 -8.49
CA ARG A 458 5.66 -13.13 -7.06
C ARG A 458 4.96 -14.45 -6.70
N GLY A 459 5.70 -15.39 -6.13
CA GLY A 459 5.13 -16.64 -5.63
C GLY A 459 4.10 -16.40 -4.52
N THR A 460 3.10 -17.26 -4.40
CA THR A 460 2.10 -17.21 -3.32
C THR A 460 2.80 -17.27 -1.96
N GLY A 461 2.46 -16.34 -1.08
CA GLY A 461 3.04 -16.24 0.27
C GLY A 461 4.51 -15.80 0.31
N ALA A 462 5.12 -15.42 -0.83
CA ALA A 462 6.47 -14.87 -0.82
C ALA A 462 6.53 -13.58 0.01
N PRO A 463 7.50 -13.44 0.94
CA PRO A 463 7.57 -12.27 1.82
C PRO A 463 7.79 -10.99 1.03
N PHE A 464 7.15 -9.92 1.47
CA PHE A 464 7.33 -8.56 0.96
C PHE A 464 7.83 -7.67 2.09
N GLY A 465 8.78 -6.78 1.82
CA GLY A 465 9.31 -5.83 2.78
C GLY A 465 10.71 -5.38 2.46
N GLY A 466 11.09 -4.23 3.00
CA GLY A 466 12.31 -3.54 2.64
C GLY A 466 13.52 -3.81 3.54
N TYR A 467 14.68 -3.42 3.00
CA TYR A 467 15.93 -3.22 3.73
C TYR A 467 16.14 -1.71 3.91
N LYS A 468 17.07 -1.32 4.77
CA LYS A 468 17.50 0.07 4.96
C LYS A 468 16.30 1.01 5.24
N SER A 469 16.23 2.17 4.56
CA SER A 469 15.14 3.16 4.69
C SER A 469 13.82 2.74 4.02
N SER A 470 13.76 1.55 3.40
CA SER A 470 12.50 0.97 2.91
C SER A 470 11.70 0.25 4.01
N GLY A 471 12.22 0.17 5.22
CA GLY A 471 11.47 -0.32 6.38
C GLY A 471 12.02 -1.61 6.99
N ASN A 472 11.18 -2.24 7.79
CA ASN A 472 11.48 -3.46 8.53
C ASN A 472 10.23 -4.31 8.69
N GLY A 473 10.43 -5.60 9.04
CA GLY A 473 9.37 -6.60 9.05
C GLY A 473 9.08 -7.18 7.66
N ARG A 474 8.09 -8.05 7.58
CA ARG A 474 7.67 -8.67 6.32
C ARG A 474 6.15 -8.87 6.29
N GLU A 475 5.58 -8.66 5.13
CA GLU A 475 4.17 -8.93 4.84
C GLU A 475 4.03 -10.21 3.99
N HIS A 476 2.81 -10.69 3.89
CA HIS A 476 2.33 -11.86 3.15
C HIS A 476 2.68 -13.24 3.73
N GLY A 477 1.77 -14.16 3.53
CA GLY A 477 1.90 -15.57 3.91
C GLY A 477 2.20 -15.76 5.40
N VAL A 478 3.04 -16.74 5.70
CA VAL A 478 3.47 -17.05 7.08
C VAL A 478 4.25 -15.88 7.71
N HIS A 479 5.05 -15.18 6.91
CA HIS A 479 5.85 -14.07 7.42
C HIS A 479 4.97 -12.91 7.93
N GLY A 480 3.91 -12.54 7.19
CA GLY A 480 2.96 -11.52 7.63
C GLY A 480 2.17 -11.95 8.87
N LEU A 481 1.79 -13.22 8.94
CA LEU A 481 1.13 -13.79 10.12
C LEU A 481 2.03 -13.71 11.37
N GLU A 482 3.32 -14.07 11.24
CA GLU A 482 4.27 -14.08 12.35
C GLU A 482 4.60 -12.69 12.88
N GLU A 483 4.50 -11.64 12.06
CA GLU A 483 4.64 -10.25 12.54
C GLU A 483 3.58 -9.89 13.60
N CYS A 484 2.40 -10.48 13.51
CA CYS A 484 1.28 -10.25 14.44
C CYS A 484 1.35 -11.12 15.71
N LEU A 485 2.39 -11.91 15.89
CA LEU A 485 2.51 -12.89 16.98
C LEU A 485 3.67 -12.57 17.93
N GLU A 486 3.47 -12.86 19.20
CA GLU A 486 4.53 -12.98 20.20
C GLU A 486 5.02 -14.42 20.32
N THR A 487 6.26 -14.56 20.71
CA THR A 487 6.90 -15.88 20.89
C THR A 487 7.16 -16.13 22.37
N LYS A 488 6.60 -17.23 22.89
CA LYS A 488 6.78 -17.67 24.27
C LYS A 488 7.43 -19.05 24.32
N ALA A 489 8.46 -19.23 25.11
CA ALA A 489 8.99 -20.54 25.45
C ALA A 489 8.41 -21.03 26.79
N VAL A 490 7.74 -22.17 26.78
CA VAL A 490 7.27 -22.86 28.00
C VAL A 490 8.23 -24.01 28.27
N ILE A 491 8.98 -23.88 29.36
CA ILE A 491 10.01 -24.83 29.80
C ILE A 491 9.41 -25.70 30.90
N THR A 492 9.46 -27.02 30.72
CA THR A 492 9.02 -28.01 31.72
C THR A 492 10.21 -28.77 32.27
N PRO A 493 10.16 -29.23 33.51
CA PRO A 493 11.21 -30.04 34.14
C PRO A 493 11.55 -31.29 33.35
#